data_6c7f0ef16b3fc85eef3b7bb2b6fb982f
#
_entry.id   6c7f0ef16b3fc85eef3b7bb2b6fb982f
#
_cell.length_a   1.000
_cell.length_b   1.000
_cell.length_c   1.000
_cell.angle_alpha   90.00
_cell.angle_beta   90.00
_cell.angle_gamma   90.00
#
_symmetry.space_group_name_H-M   'P 1'
#
loop_
_entity.id
_entity.type
_entity.pdbx_description
1 polymer ?
#
loop_
_entity_poly.entity_id
_entity_poly.type
_entity_poly.pdbx_seq_one_letter_code
_entity_poly.pdbx_strand_id
1 'polypeptide(L)'
;MEDPIFGGAVVYVCEHNEKGVLGVVINKPTDMTMEVLFDRIDLKLSEGLRSAVVDEPIMFGGPVQDDRGFVLHTPGGRFSSSLTVTDEVAFTTSIDVLEAVASGAGPERMLVSIGYAGWSPGQLEEELLRNGWLTVGADAHVLFDLPILLFFIRVTLSWLALWSLLQLRRYNHAFFDSLH
;
A
#
# COMPACT_ATOMS: atom_id res chain seq x y z
N MET A 1 -12.45 -2.12 -13.03
CA MET A 1 -13.26 -2.88 -12.04
C MET A 1 -14.32 -1.95 -11.50
N GLU A 2 -15.59 -2.26 -11.67
CA GLU A 2 -16.73 -1.51 -11.09
C GLU A 2 -17.06 -2.01 -9.66
N ASP A 3 -16.05 -2.42 -8.92
CA ASP A 3 -16.20 -2.84 -7.53
C ASP A 3 -16.33 -1.59 -6.64
N PRO A 4 -17.38 -1.46 -5.81
CA PRO A 4 -17.59 -0.28 -4.98
C PRO A 4 -16.50 -0.09 -3.92
N ILE A 5 -15.82 -1.16 -3.52
CA ILE A 5 -14.75 -1.13 -2.51
C ILE A 5 -13.41 -0.83 -3.18
N PHE A 6 -13.10 -1.56 -4.27
CA PHE A 6 -11.78 -1.50 -4.93
C PHE A 6 -11.73 -0.61 -6.17
N GLY A 7 -12.83 -0.01 -6.60
CA GLY A 7 -12.82 0.97 -7.69
C GLY A 7 -11.83 2.11 -7.40
N GLY A 8 -10.80 2.28 -8.25
CA GLY A 8 -9.72 3.26 -8.07
C GLY A 8 -8.79 3.00 -6.89
N ALA A 9 -8.85 1.82 -6.24
CA ALA A 9 -7.95 1.47 -5.15
C ALA A 9 -6.54 1.15 -5.66
N VAL A 10 -5.55 1.58 -4.89
CA VAL A 10 -4.17 1.16 -5.00
C VAL A 10 -3.88 0.26 -3.81
N VAL A 11 -3.49 -0.98 -4.08
CA VAL A 11 -3.21 -1.97 -3.03
C VAL A 11 -1.72 -2.26 -3.00
N TYR A 12 -1.10 -2.10 -1.84
CA TYR A 12 0.24 -2.57 -1.57
C TYR A 12 0.18 -4.01 -1.07
N VAL A 13 0.76 -4.95 -1.83
CA VAL A 13 0.78 -6.37 -1.45
C VAL A 13 1.86 -6.59 -0.40
N CYS A 14 1.46 -7.05 0.79
CA CYS A 14 2.34 -7.30 1.93
C CYS A 14 2.79 -8.75 2.02
N GLU A 15 1.92 -9.68 1.64
CA GLU A 15 2.21 -11.12 1.65
C GLU A 15 1.50 -11.81 0.49
N HIS A 16 2.20 -12.73 -0.18
CA HIS A 16 1.65 -13.58 -1.21
C HIS A 16 2.25 -14.98 -1.08
N ASN A 17 1.42 -15.96 -0.75
CA ASN A 17 1.85 -17.34 -0.55
C ASN A 17 0.72 -18.33 -0.87
N GLU A 18 0.94 -19.62 -0.62
CA GLU A 18 -0.02 -20.69 -0.89
C GLU A 18 -1.35 -20.56 -0.09
N LYS A 19 -1.39 -19.74 0.95
CA LYS A 19 -2.59 -19.48 1.76
C LYS A 19 -3.42 -18.32 1.22
N GLY A 20 -2.90 -17.58 0.25
CA GLY A 20 -3.54 -16.44 -0.38
C GLY A 20 -2.68 -15.18 -0.36
N VAL A 21 -3.34 -14.04 -0.50
CA VAL A 21 -2.68 -12.74 -0.58
C VAL A 21 -3.25 -11.80 0.47
N LEU A 22 -2.37 -11.05 1.12
CA LEU A 22 -2.71 -9.94 2.01
C LEU A 22 -2.13 -8.65 1.42
N GLY A 23 -2.95 -7.62 1.33
CA GLY A 23 -2.54 -6.30 0.91
C GLY A 23 -3.27 -5.20 1.66
N VAL A 24 -2.80 -3.98 1.53
CA VAL A 24 -3.38 -2.79 2.17
C VAL A 24 -3.71 -1.77 1.09
N VAL A 25 -4.95 -1.26 1.09
CA VAL A 25 -5.32 -0.10 0.27
C VAL A 25 -4.66 1.13 0.86
N ILE A 26 -3.86 1.84 0.05
CA ILE A 26 -3.01 2.94 0.51
C ILE A 26 -3.46 4.33 0.04
N ASN A 27 -4.54 4.41 -0.73
CA ASN A 27 -4.99 5.66 -1.35
C ASN A 27 -6.45 6.02 -1.04
N LYS A 28 -7.04 5.44 -0.01
CA LYS A 28 -8.40 5.77 0.44
C LYS A 28 -8.37 6.30 1.88
N PRO A 29 -8.16 7.62 2.08
CA PRO A 29 -8.20 8.20 3.41
C PRO A 29 -9.63 8.10 3.99
N THR A 30 -9.71 7.87 5.29
CA THR A 30 -10.95 7.97 6.06
C THR A 30 -11.08 9.37 6.70
N ASP A 31 -12.22 9.64 7.33
CA ASP A 31 -12.40 10.86 8.12
C ASP A 31 -11.67 10.80 9.48
N MET A 32 -11.01 9.67 9.80
CA MET A 32 -10.26 9.49 11.03
C MET A 32 -8.82 9.94 10.85
N THR A 33 -8.33 10.76 11.75
CA THR A 33 -6.93 11.17 11.82
C THR A 33 -6.16 10.39 12.89
N MET A 34 -4.84 10.49 12.88
CA MET A 34 -3.99 9.92 13.92
C MET A 34 -4.32 10.46 15.31
N GLU A 35 -4.69 11.74 15.44
CA GLU A 35 -5.13 12.32 16.73
C GLU A 35 -6.34 11.57 17.29
N VAL A 36 -7.37 11.37 16.45
CA VAL A 36 -8.59 10.65 16.85
C VAL A 36 -8.29 9.20 17.21
N LEU A 37 -7.36 8.55 16.48
CA LEU A 37 -6.93 7.20 16.80
C LEU A 37 -6.24 7.13 18.16
N PHE A 38 -5.25 8.01 18.42
CA PHE A 38 -4.54 8.05 19.70
C PHE A 38 -5.47 8.32 20.88
N ASP A 39 -6.43 9.22 20.71
CA ASP A 39 -7.43 9.49 21.75
C ASP A 39 -8.32 8.25 22.02
N ARG A 40 -8.70 7.51 21.00
CA ARG A 40 -9.52 6.30 21.15
C ARG A 40 -8.81 5.14 21.88
N ILE A 41 -7.50 5.04 21.71
CA ILE A 41 -6.68 4.00 22.35
C ILE A 41 -5.98 4.49 23.64
N ASP A 42 -6.34 5.69 24.10
CA ASP A 42 -5.78 6.33 25.31
C ASP A 42 -4.25 6.47 25.30
N LEU A 43 -3.67 6.72 24.12
CA LEU A 43 -2.26 7.01 23.94
C LEU A 43 -2.00 8.51 23.87
N LYS A 44 -1.15 9.01 24.78
CA LYS A 44 -0.78 10.44 24.83
C LYS A 44 0.44 10.70 23.96
N LEU A 45 0.27 11.55 22.96
CA LEU A 45 1.37 12.03 22.14
C LEU A 45 2.29 12.97 22.92
N SER A 46 3.59 12.79 22.77
CA SER A 46 4.61 13.74 23.25
C SER A 46 4.41 15.09 22.60
N GLU A 47 4.56 16.20 23.35
CA GLU A 47 4.25 17.56 22.85
C GLU A 47 5.00 17.95 21.56
N GLY A 48 6.24 17.48 21.38
CA GLY A 48 7.05 17.75 20.19
C GLY A 48 6.60 17.03 18.90
N LEU A 49 5.75 16.01 18.99
CA LEU A 49 5.31 15.18 17.86
C LEU A 49 3.92 15.55 17.34
N ARG A 50 3.15 16.33 18.14
CA ARG A 50 1.78 16.67 17.78
C ARG A 50 1.65 17.30 16.39
N SER A 51 2.53 18.22 16.03
CA SER A 51 2.45 18.94 14.75
C SER A 51 2.83 18.11 13.52
N ALA A 52 3.49 16.98 13.70
CA ALA A 52 4.00 16.17 12.58
C ALA A 52 3.10 14.96 12.24
N VAL A 53 2.29 14.50 13.18
CA VAL A 53 1.58 13.21 13.07
C VAL A 53 0.06 13.34 13.20
N VAL A 54 -0.44 14.36 13.90
CA VAL A 54 -1.88 14.46 14.27
C VAL A 54 -2.82 14.55 13.08
N ASP A 55 -2.43 15.26 12.04
CA ASP A 55 -3.27 15.52 10.86
C ASP A 55 -3.19 14.42 9.80
N GLU A 56 -2.31 13.42 10.00
CA GLU A 56 -2.18 12.30 9.06
C GLU A 56 -3.48 11.47 9.06
N PRO A 57 -4.08 11.23 7.88
CA PRO A 57 -5.29 10.44 7.78
C PRO A 57 -5.02 8.95 7.99
N ILE A 58 -5.94 8.28 8.65
CA ILE A 58 -5.98 6.81 8.67
C ILE A 58 -6.57 6.32 7.36
N MET A 59 -5.92 5.37 6.71
CA MET A 59 -6.40 4.81 5.45
C MET A 59 -7.46 3.73 5.69
N PHE A 60 -8.41 3.61 4.79
CA PHE A 60 -9.22 2.41 4.66
C PHE A 60 -8.36 1.34 3.96
N GLY A 61 -7.81 0.41 4.72
CA GLY A 61 -6.89 -0.61 4.20
C GLY A 61 -7.58 -1.76 3.46
N GLY A 62 -8.88 -1.96 3.70
CA GLY A 62 -9.68 -2.99 3.06
C GLY A 62 -10.82 -3.51 3.93
N PRO A 63 -11.66 -4.39 3.40
CA PRO A 63 -12.89 -4.84 4.06
C PRO A 63 -12.67 -5.95 5.09
N VAL A 64 -11.46 -6.51 5.22
CA VAL A 64 -11.19 -7.60 6.15
C VAL A 64 -10.67 -7.03 7.47
N GLN A 65 -11.26 -7.43 8.60
CA GLN A 65 -10.93 -6.92 9.93
C GLN A 65 -10.96 -5.37 9.99
N ASP A 66 -12.06 -4.78 9.55
CA ASP A 66 -12.29 -3.33 9.45
C ASP A 66 -12.41 -2.63 10.82
N ASP A 67 -12.32 -3.37 11.92
CA ASP A 67 -12.23 -2.92 13.30
C ASP A 67 -10.80 -2.91 13.86
N ARG A 68 -9.79 -3.32 13.07
CA ARG A 68 -8.39 -3.44 13.51
C ARG A 68 -7.46 -2.52 12.74
N GLY A 69 -6.47 -1.99 13.47
CA GLY A 69 -5.40 -1.19 12.91
C GLY A 69 -4.24 -2.02 12.36
N PHE A 70 -3.68 -1.56 11.26
CA PHE A 70 -2.51 -2.12 10.57
C PHE A 70 -1.56 -0.99 10.20
N VAL A 71 -0.26 -1.22 10.33
CA VAL A 71 0.76 -0.20 10.08
C VAL A 71 1.79 -0.71 9.09
N LEU A 72 1.88 -0.06 7.93
CA LEU A 72 3.03 -0.16 7.04
C LEU A 72 4.08 0.85 7.48
N HIS A 73 5.34 0.46 7.59
CA HIS A 73 6.38 1.36 8.07
C HIS A 73 7.77 0.99 7.57
N THR A 74 8.69 1.95 7.63
CA THR A 74 10.12 1.67 7.40
C THR A 74 10.68 0.81 8.53
N PRO A 75 11.65 -0.09 8.26
CA PRO A 75 12.31 -0.86 9.29
C PRO A 75 12.92 0.06 10.36
N GLY A 76 12.74 -0.32 11.61
CA GLY A 76 13.24 0.41 12.78
C GLY A 76 12.45 -0.01 14.01
N GLY A 77 13.12 -0.53 15.02
CA GLY A 77 12.48 -1.11 16.20
C GLY A 77 12.10 -2.58 16.03
N ARG A 78 11.70 -3.19 17.15
CA ARG A 78 11.18 -4.57 17.21
C ARG A 78 9.78 -4.51 17.76
N PHE A 79 8.81 -4.78 16.92
CA PHE A 79 7.39 -4.82 17.29
C PHE A 79 6.90 -6.27 17.37
N SER A 80 5.94 -6.54 18.26
CA SER A 80 5.55 -7.90 18.65
C SER A 80 4.94 -8.72 17.51
N SER A 81 4.22 -8.08 16.59
CA SER A 81 3.55 -8.74 15.45
C SER A 81 3.94 -8.03 14.16
N SER A 82 5.16 -8.25 13.71
CA SER A 82 5.72 -7.61 12.53
C SER A 82 6.11 -8.63 11.46
N LEU A 83 5.72 -8.34 10.22
CA LEU A 83 6.08 -9.07 9.01
C LEU A 83 7.05 -8.19 8.20
N THR A 84 8.21 -8.70 7.84
CA THR A 84 9.10 -8.04 6.89
C THR A 84 8.55 -8.27 5.48
N VAL A 85 8.13 -7.21 4.81
CA VAL A 85 7.60 -7.28 3.43
C VAL A 85 8.75 -7.17 2.43
N THR A 86 9.62 -6.18 2.63
CA THR A 86 10.88 -5.98 1.89
C THR A 86 11.97 -5.52 2.86
N ASP A 87 13.19 -5.34 2.36
CA ASP A 87 14.28 -4.75 3.17
C ASP A 87 13.97 -3.32 3.64
N GLU A 88 13.01 -2.63 2.99
CA GLU A 88 12.65 -1.23 3.26
C GLU A 88 11.25 -1.06 3.86
N VAL A 89 10.42 -2.11 3.90
CA VAL A 89 9.02 -2.05 4.34
C VAL A 89 8.70 -3.20 5.27
N ALA A 90 8.12 -2.88 6.41
CA ALA A 90 7.53 -3.82 7.35
C ALA A 90 6.02 -3.55 7.53
N PHE A 91 5.30 -4.58 7.92
CA PHE A 91 3.87 -4.54 8.21
C PHE A 91 3.62 -5.05 9.62
N THR A 92 2.98 -4.24 10.47
CA THR A 92 2.80 -4.54 11.88
C THR A 92 1.33 -4.43 12.28
N THR A 93 0.88 -5.36 13.13
CA THR A 93 -0.50 -5.42 13.62
C THR A 93 -0.61 -5.19 15.12
N SER A 94 0.49 -5.01 15.82
CA SER A 94 0.54 -4.80 17.27
C SER A 94 0.55 -3.32 17.64
N ILE A 95 -0.04 -2.98 18.78
CA ILE A 95 -0.19 -1.61 19.25
C ILE A 95 1.15 -0.95 19.63
N ASP A 96 2.17 -1.73 19.93
CA ASP A 96 3.49 -1.26 20.35
C ASP A 96 4.19 -0.34 19.32
N VAL A 97 3.87 -0.48 18.03
CA VAL A 97 4.35 0.48 17.02
C VAL A 97 3.72 1.87 17.24
N LEU A 98 2.44 1.95 17.60
CA LEU A 98 1.77 3.22 17.90
C LEU A 98 2.25 3.81 19.22
N GLU A 99 2.54 2.97 20.22
CA GLU A 99 3.17 3.39 21.49
C GLU A 99 4.56 4.00 21.24
N ALA A 100 5.36 3.37 20.35
CA ALA A 100 6.65 3.89 19.94
C ALA A 100 6.50 5.26 19.23
N VAL A 101 5.52 5.39 18.34
CA VAL A 101 5.21 6.68 17.70
C VAL A 101 4.83 7.74 18.72
N ALA A 102 3.95 7.40 19.67
CA ALA A 102 3.51 8.32 20.71
C ALA A 102 4.66 8.83 21.60
N SER A 103 5.68 8.00 21.81
CA SER A 103 6.89 8.35 22.59
C SER A 103 8.00 9.01 21.79
N GLY A 104 7.88 9.09 20.47
CA GLY A 104 8.93 9.63 19.59
C GLY A 104 10.02 8.64 19.18
N ALA A 105 9.83 7.36 19.49
CA ALA A 105 10.72 6.26 19.10
C ALA A 105 10.16 5.41 17.93
N GLY A 106 9.14 5.93 17.24
CA GLY A 106 8.49 5.24 16.13
C GLY A 106 9.35 5.16 14.88
N PRO A 107 8.89 4.45 13.84
CA PRO A 107 9.56 4.39 12.56
C PRO A 107 9.58 5.77 11.88
N GLU A 108 10.57 5.99 11.01
CA GLU A 108 10.76 7.27 10.32
C GLU A 108 9.58 7.61 9.40
N ARG A 109 9.05 6.60 8.72
CA ARG A 109 7.90 6.74 7.81
C ARG A 109 6.90 5.63 8.09
N MET A 110 5.63 5.96 8.05
CA MET A 110 4.56 4.99 8.27
C MET A 110 3.27 5.41 7.56
N LEU A 111 2.41 4.42 7.35
CA LEU A 111 1.03 4.58 6.91
C LEU A 111 0.17 3.69 7.79
N VAL A 112 -0.83 4.27 8.44
CA VAL A 112 -1.77 3.55 9.28
C VAL A 112 -3.06 3.31 8.54
N SER A 113 -3.59 2.11 8.63
CA SER A 113 -4.85 1.74 8.02
C SER A 113 -5.76 0.99 8.99
N ILE A 114 -7.05 1.00 8.70
CA ILE A 114 -8.06 0.14 9.32
C ILE A 114 -8.48 -0.89 8.29
N GLY A 115 -8.43 -2.17 8.69
CA GLY A 115 -8.69 -3.29 7.79
C GLY A 115 -7.58 -3.55 6.79
N TYR A 116 -7.74 -4.63 6.04
CA TYR A 116 -6.85 -5.04 4.97
C TYR A 116 -7.62 -5.67 3.80
N ALA A 117 -7.00 -5.77 2.64
CA ALA A 117 -7.49 -6.50 1.48
C ALA A 117 -6.93 -7.92 1.50
N GLY A 118 -7.80 -8.92 1.35
CA GLY A 118 -7.42 -10.32 1.36
C GLY A 118 -7.96 -11.06 0.15
N TRP A 119 -7.17 -11.96 -0.41
CA TRP A 119 -7.53 -12.87 -1.49
C TRP A 119 -7.29 -14.30 -1.06
N SER A 120 -8.24 -15.17 -1.36
CA SER A 120 -8.06 -16.61 -1.22
C SER A 120 -6.96 -17.13 -2.16
N PRO A 121 -6.40 -18.34 -1.91
CA PRO A 121 -5.43 -18.94 -2.81
C PRO A 121 -5.93 -18.96 -4.26
N GLY A 122 -5.12 -18.42 -5.19
CA GLY A 122 -5.44 -18.35 -6.62
C GLY A 122 -6.41 -17.25 -7.03
N GLN A 123 -7.08 -16.57 -6.09
CA GLN A 123 -8.07 -15.56 -6.42
C GLN A 123 -7.45 -14.33 -7.09
N LEU A 124 -6.34 -13.81 -6.56
CA LEU A 124 -5.67 -12.64 -7.15
C LEU A 124 -5.16 -12.95 -8.55
N GLU A 125 -4.61 -14.15 -8.77
CA GLU A 125 -4.13 -14.60 -10.06
C GLU A 125 -5.27 -14.66 -11.10
N GLU A 126 -6.45 -15.18 -10.71
CA GLU A 126 -7.62 -15.17 -11.58
C GLU A 126 -8.10 -13.76 -11.93
N GLU A 127 -8.09 -12.84 -10.95
CA GLU A 127 -8.46 -11.44 -11.17
C GLU A 127 -7.45 -10.74 -12.10
N LEU A 128 -6.15 -11.03 -11.96
CA LEU A 128 -5.10 -10.54 -12.85
C LEU A 128 -5.28 -11.05 -14.28
N LEU A 129 -5.59 -12.34 -14.46
CA LEU A 129 -5.86 -12.92 -15.78
C LEU A 129 -7.08 -12.29 -16.47
N ARG A 130 -8.05 -11.81 -15.70
CA ARG A 130 -9.23 -11.08 -16.21
C ARG A 130 -9.00 -9.58 -16.37
N ASN A 131 -7.75 -9.10 -16.25
CA ASN A 131 -7.38 -7.68 -16.24
C ASN A 131 -8.11 -6.86 -15.17
N GLY A 132 -8.42 -7.48 -14.02
CA GLY A 132 -9.04 -6.80 -12.89
C GLY A 132 -8.07 -5.84 -12.19
N TRP A 133 -6.78 -6.13 -12.24
CA TRP A 133 -5.72 -5.35 -11.61
C TRP A 133 -4.59 -5.05 -12.59
N LEU A 134 -3.95 -3.90 -12.36
CA LEU A 134 -2.67 -3.53 -12.98
C LEU A 134 -1.58 -3.64 -11.92
N THR A 135 -0.46 -4.29 -12.23
CA THR A 135 0.65 -4.47 -11.29
C THR A 135 1.86 -3.65 -11.69
N VAL A 136 2.50 -3.05 -10.70
CA VAL A 136 3.77 -2.30 -10.85
C VAL A 136 4.67 -2.62 -9.67
N GLY A 137 5.99 -2.54 -9.88
CA GLY A 137 6.93 -2.57 -8.76
C GLY A 137 6.78 -1.32 -7.91
N ALA A 138 6.78 -1.49 -6.58
CA ALA A 138 6.75 -0.40 -5.62
C ALA A 138 7.93 -0.53 -4.65
N ASP A 139 8.54 0.60 -4.33
CA ASP A 139 9.56 0.77 -3.31
C ASP A 139 9.02 1.64 -2.15
N ALA A 140 9.80 1.80 -1.10
CA ALA A 140 9.40 2.59 0.06
C ALA A 140 9.12 4.07 -0.29
N HIS A 141 9.83 4.64 -1.29
CA HIS A 141 9.57 5.99 -1.75
C HIS A 141 8.18 6.13 -2.40
N VAL A 142 7.79 5.14 -3.22
CA VAL A 142 6.44 5.10 -3.82
C VAL A 142 5.36 5.00 -2.76
N LEU A 143 5.61 4.20 -1.70
CA LEU A 143 4.64 3.94 -0.66
C LEU A 143 4.45 5.15 0.28
N PHE A 144 5.53 5.80 0.71
CA PHE A 144 5.48 6.79 1.79
C PHE A 144 5.62 8.25 1.34
N ASP A 145 6.31 8.51 0.20
CA ASP A 145 6.71 9.87 -0.16
C ASP A 145 5.94 10.43 -1.36
N LEU A 146 5.28 9.58 -2.16
CA LEU A 146 4.54 10.07 -3.31
C LEU A 146 3.11 10.49 -2.92
N PRO A 147 2.71 11.73 -3.28
CA PRO A 147 1.30 12.09 -3.25
C PRO A 147 0.47 11.10 -4.08
N ILE A 148 -0.70 10.73 -3.55
CA ILE A 148 -1.62 9.77 -4.18
C ILE A 148 -1.85 10.06 -5.66
N LEU A 149 -1.94 11.34 -6.04
CA LEU A 149 -2.12 11.77 -7.43
C LEU A 149 -0.94 11.38 -8.33
N LEU A 150 0.30 11.51 -7.84
CA LEU A 150 1.50 11.14 -8.60
C LEU A 150 1.66 9.63 -8.75
N PHE A 151 1.12 8.86 -7.82
CA PHE A 151 1.08 7.41 -7.94
C PHE A 151 0.28 6.96 -9.19
N PHE A 152 -0.91 7.52 -9.42
CA PHE A 152 -1.70 7.24 -10.63
C PHE A 152 -0.96 7.65 -11.91
N ILE A 153 -0.27 8.79 -11.92
CA ILE A 153 0.53 9.24 -13.06
C ILE A 153 1.68 8.26 -13.32
N ARG A 154 2.37 7.78 -12.30
CA ARG A 154 3.48 6.81 -12.45
C ARG A 154 3.00 5.47 -13.00
N VAL A 155 1.87 4.95 -12.52
CA VAL A 155 1.26 3.72 -13.03
C VAL A 155 0.89 3.87 -14.50
N THR A 156 0.21 4.95 -14.88
CA THR A 156 -0.21 5.19 -16.27
C THR A 156 0.97 5.39 -17.20
N LEU A 157 2.01 6.13 -16.79
CA LEU A 157 3.23 6.33 -17.59
C LEU A 157 4.03 5.04 -17.78
N SER A 158 4.12 4.17 -16.76
CA SER A 158 4.75 2.85 -16.89
C SER A 158 4.04 1.98 -17.92
N TRP A 159 2.72 2.02 -17.95
CA TRP A 159 1.91 1.30 -18.94
C TRP A 159 2.03 1.88 -20.34
N LEU A 160 2.06 3.20 -20.50
CA LEU A 160 2.27 3.86 -21.78
C LEU A 160 3.66 3.55 -22.35
N ALA A 161 4.70 3.51 -21.50
CA ALA A 161 6.05 3.13 -21.91
C ALA A 161 6.12 1.66 -22.34
N LEU A 162 5.50 0.74 -21.59
CA LEU A 162 5.38 -0.67 -21.96
C LEU A 162 4.58 -0.86 -23.26
N TRP A 163 3.48 -0.13 -23.41
CA TRP A 163 2.66 -0.20 -24.62
C TRP A 163 3.40 0.34 -25.85
N SER A 164 4.16 1.43 -25.71
CA SER A 164 5.00 1.96 -26.79
C SER A 164 6.13 0.99 -27.18
N LEU A 165 6.76 0.31 -26.22
CA LEU A 165 7.77 -0.72 -26.48
C LEU A 165 7.18 -1.95 -27.17
N LEU A 166 5.97 -2.36 -26.83
CA LEU A 166 5.25 -3.45 -27.51
C LEU A 166 4.84 -3.08 -28.93
N GLN A 167 4.46 -1.82 -29.17
CA GLN A 167 4.18 -1.32 -30.53
C GLN A 167 5.45 -1.26 -31.37
N LEU A 168 6.57 -0.79 -30.84
CA LEU A 168 7.87 -0.79 -31.55
C LEU A 168 8.34 -2.22 -31.90
N ARG A 169 8.08 -3.22 -31.05
CA ARG A 169 8.35 -4.62 -31.38
C ARG A 169 7.47 -5.15 -32.50
N ARG A 170 6.19 -4.77 -32.57
CA ARG A 170 5.29 -5.14 -33.68
C ARG A 170 5.72 -4.48 -35.00
N TYR A 171 6.17 -3.22 -34.98
CA TYR A 171 6.66 -2.52 -36.18
C TYR A 171 7.96 -3.15 -36.72
N ASN A 172 8.88 -3.56 -35.82
CA ASN A 172 10.12 -4.24 -36.27
C ASN A 172 9.86 -5.62 -36.86
N HIS A 173 8.88 -6.39 -36.40
CA HIS A 173 8.50 -7.65 -37.04
C HIS A 173 7.85 -7.45 -38.40
N ALA A 174 6.98 -6.47 -38.56
CA ALA A 174 6.33 -6.16 -39.84
C ALA A 174 7.33 -5.61 -40.88
N PHE A 175 8.41 -4.96 -40.47
CA PHE A 175 9.46 -4.45 -41.37
C PHE A 175 10.40 -5.56 -41.86
N PHE A 176 10.66 -6.60 -41.06
CA PHE A 176 11.46 -7.75 -41.49
C PHE A 176 10.71 -8.71 -42.39
N ASP A 177 9.39 -8.87 -42.26
CA ASP A 177 8.57 -9.71 -43.15
C ASP A 177 8.32 -9.10 -44.53
N SER A 178 8.59 -7.80 -44.73
CA SER A 178 8.45 -7.12 -46.04
C SER A 178 9.74 -7.10 -46.87
N LEU A 179 10.82 -7.72 -46.41
CA LEU A 179 12.13 -7.79 -47.08
C LEU A 179 12.48 -9.20 -47.61
N HIS A 180 11.50 -10.12 -47.63
CA HIS A 180 11.56 -11.42 -48.31
C HIS A 180 10.41 -11.55 -49.33
#